data_6e90a953bd720219a697162a899e7a77
#
_entry.id   6e90a953bd720219a697162a899e7a77
#
_cell.length_a   1.000
_cell.length_b   1.000
_cell.length_c   1.000
_cell.angle_alpha   90.00
_cell.angle_beta   90.00
_cell.angle_gamma   90.00
#
_symmetry.space_group_name_H-M   'P 1'
#
loop_
_entity.id
_entity.type
_entity.pdbx_description
1 polymer ?
#
loop_
_entity_poly.entity_id
_entity_poly.type
_entity_poly.pdbx_seq_one_letter_code
_entity_poly.pdbx_strand_id
1 'polypeptide(L)'
;EAAEIGLYGLDFLMNAMADPTGLTMPVAIEEMFWGDAGIGMAIMGSGLAAAGIAGNGTPEQMIEWVPQCYGTPDDVKLGAFCVSEPDAGSDVSNLRTRAVYDEANDEWVLNGTKAWITNGGIANVHVVVAAVDPELKGRGQASFIIPPGTKGLSQGQKYLKHGIRASHTAEVVLEDVRVPGRCLL
;
A
#
# COMPACT_ATOMS: atom_id res chain seq x y z
N GLU A 1 18.10 -5.04 10.04
CA GLU A 1 18.29 -6.51 10.16
C GLU A 1 17.61 -7.26 9.02
N ALA A 2 16.25 -7.27 8.87
CA ALA A 2 15.58 -8.04 7.80
C ALA A 2 16.04 -7.64 6.40
N ALA A 3 16.26 -6.35 6.14
CA ALA A 3 16.79 -5.85 4.88
C ALA A 3 18.27 -6.24 4.66
N GLU A 4 19.08 -6.23 5.71
CA GLU A 4 20.50 -6.61 5.65
C GLU A 4 20.70 -8.09 5.28
N ILE A 5 19.81 -8.97 5.73
CA ILE A 5 19.84 -10.41 5.41
C ILE A 5 19.02 -10.78 4.18
N GLY A 6 18.47 -9.78 3.47
CA GLY A 6 17.76 -9.97 2.21
C GLY A 6 16.32 -10.47 2.31
N LEU A 7 15.71 -10.48 3.51
CA LEU A 7 14.28 -10.85 3.68
C LEU A 7 13.32 -9.68 3.44
N TYR A 8 13.81 -8.45 3.50
CA TYR A 8 13.02 -7.25 3.21
C TYR A 8 13.63 -6.51 2.03
N GLY A 9 12.94 -6.52 0.89
CA GLY A 9 13.40 -5.85 -0.31
C GLY A 9 12.74 -6.40 -1.57
N LEU A 10 12.92 -5.67 -2.65
CA LEU A 10 12.39 -6.05 -3.96
C LEU A 10 13.02 -7.36 -4.48
N ASP A 11 14.32 -7.56 -4.25
CA ASP A 11 15.04 -8.73 -4.74
C ASP A 11 14.49 -10.04 -4.17
N PHE A 12 14.12 -10.06 -2.88
CA PHE A 12 13.47 -11.22 -2.27
C PHE A 12 12.15 -11.56 -3.00
N LEU A 13 11.32 -10.55 -3.23
CA LEU A 13 10.03 -10.73 -3.91
C LEU A 13 10.24 -11.22 -5.35
N MET A 14 11.16 -10.61 -6.10
CA MET A 14 11.45 -10.96 -7.48
C MET A 14 12.00 -12.38 -7.60
N ASN A 15 12.93 -12.77 -6.73
CA ASN A 15 13.49 -14.13 -6.70
C ASN A 15 12.41 -15.17 -6.36
N ALA A 16 11.55 -14.88 -5.39
CA ALA A 16 10.48 -15.79 -5.01
C ALA A 16 9.41 -15.93 -6.11
N MET A 17 9.12 -14.86 -6.85
CA MET A 17 8.20 -14.89 -8.00
C MET A 17 8.81 -15.61 -9.22
N ALA A 18 10.12 -15.57 -9.38
CA ALA A 18 10.83 -16.26 -10.46
C ALA A 18 11.01 -17.77 -10.22
N ASP A 19 10.69 -18.26 -9.01
CA ASP A 19 10.78 -19.69 -8.70
C ASP A 19 9.71 -20.49 -9.48
N PRO A 20 10.12 -21.39 -10.40
CA PRO A 20 9.17 -22.15 -11.22
C PRO A 20 8.37 -23.19 -10.41
N THR A 21 8.80 -23.51 -9.19
CA THR A 21 8.07 -24.42 -8.30
C THR A 21 6.94 -23.73 -7.55
N GLY A 22 7.01 -22.39 -7.40
CA GLY A 22 6.09 -21.60 -6.61
C GLY A 22 6.17 -21.83 -5.10
N LEU A 23 7.19 -22.56 -4.61
CA LEU A 23 7.33 -22.96 -3.21
C LEU A 23 8.13 -21.98 -2.35
N THR A 24 9.00 -21.18 -2.96
CA THR A 24 9.89 -20.27 -2.21
C THR A 24 9.09 -19.30 -1.33
N MET A 25 8.05 -18.66 -1.86
CA MET A 25 7.25 -17.72 -1.09
C MET A 25 6.44 -18.40 0.03
N PRO A 26 5.66 -19.47 -0.22
CA PRO A 26 4.96 -20.19 0.85
C PRO A 26 5.87 -20.67 1.97
N VAL A 27 7.00 -21.28 1.65
CA VAL A 27 7.96 -21.79 2.65
C VAL A 27 8.57 -20.66 3.46
N ALA A 28 9.01 -19.58 2.81
CA ALA A 28 9.58 -18.43 3.50
C ALA A 28 8.56 -17.76 4.43
N ILE A 29 7.31 -17.63 4.00
CA ILE A 29 6.22 -17.08 4.82
C ILE A 29 5.95 -18.00 6.01
N GLU A 30 5.84 -19.32 5.80
CA GLU A 30 5.60 -20.28 6.86
C GLU A 30 6.67 -20.20 7.95
N GLU A 31 7.94 -20.17 7.58
CA GLU A 31 9.07 -20.06 8.52
C GLU A 31 9.09 -18.73 9.27
N MET A 32 8.86 -17.60 8.58
CA MET A 32 8.79 -16.30 9.24
C MET A 32 7.65 -16.22 10.24
N PHE A 33 6.46 -16.73 9.87
CA PHE A 33 5.27 -16.68 10.73
C PHE A 33 5.30 -17.72 11.85
N TRP A 34 6.06 -18.80 11.69
CA TRP A 34 6.35 -19.74 12.76
C TRP A 34 7.12 -19.07 13.91
N GLY A 35 8.08 -18.20 13.57
CA GLY A 35 8.83 -17.44 14.56
C GLY A 35 7.98 -16.40 15.29
N ASP A 36 7.38 -15.49 14.55
CA ASP A 36 6.42 -14.48 15.04
C ASP A 36 5.60 -13.89 13.88
N ALA A 37 4.30 -14.12 13.90
CA ALA A 37 3.38 -13.65 12.86
C ALA A 37 3.35 -12.11 12.75
N GLY A 38 3.58 -11.38 13.83
CA GLY A 38 3.63 -9.91 13.82
C GLY A 38 4.87 -9.39 13.11
N ILE A 39 6.02 -10.00 13.36
CA ILE A 39 7.28 -9.68 12.68
C ILE A 39 7.19 -10.10 11.21
N GLY A 40 6.71 -11.30 10.91
CA GLY A 40 6.49 -11.76 9.54
C GLY A 40 5.61 -10.80 8.74
N MET A 41 4.49 -10.36 9.33
CA MET A 41 3.60 -9.37 8.70
C MET A 41 4.27 -8.00 8.54
N ALA A 42 5.10 -7.55 9.49
CA ALA A 42 5.82 -6.29 9.37
C ALA A 42 6.83 -6.32 8.20
N ILE A 43 7.49 -7.47 7.98
CA ILE A 43 8.40 -7.68 6.84
C ILE A 43 7.64 -7.72 5.52
N MET A 44 6.51 -8.44 5.46
CA MET A 44 5.76 -8.65 4.21
C MET A 44 4.80 -7.50 3.85
N GLY A 45 4.48 -6.62 4.81
CA GLY A 45 3.41 -5.62 4.69
C GLY A 45 3.54 -4.64 3.52
N SER A 46 4.77 -4.28 3.15
CA SER A 46 5.04 -3.38 2.00
C SER A 46 4.76 -4.05 0.64
N GLY A 47 4.74 -5.38 0.58
CA GLY A 47 4.53 -6.15 -0.65
C GLY A 47 3.18 -5.88 -1.33
N LEU A 48 2.12 -5.57 -0.56
CA LEU A 48 0.81 -5.26 -1.13
C LEU A 48 0.82 -3.96 -1.93
N ALA A 49 1.51 -2.91 -1.45
CA ALA A 49 1.65 -1.66 -2.19
C ALA A 49 2.46 -1.88 -3.48
N ALA A 50 3.58 -2.57 -3.38
CA ALA A 50 4.40 -2.93 -4.53
C ALA A 50 3.62 -3.74 -5.58
N ALA A 51 2.84 -4.74 -5.13
CA ALA A 51 1.98 -5.53 -6.01
C ALA A 51 0.87 -4.70 -6.67
N GLY A 52 0.27 -3.75 -5.93
CA GLY A 52 -0.73 -2.82 -6.48
C GLY A 52 -0.17 -1.97 -7.61
N ILE A 53 1.06 -1.47 -7.45
CA ILE A 53 1.75 -0.70 -8.49
C ILE A 53 2.14 -1.61 -9.66
N ALA A 54 2.74 -2.78 -9.38
CA ALA A 54 3.20 -3.70 -10.42
C ALA A 54 2.06 -4.29 -11.26
N GLY A 55 0.86 -4.46 -10.67
CA GLY A 55 -0.31 -5.02 -11.35
C GLY A 55 -1.05 -4.04 -12.26
N ASN A 56 -0.94 -2.73 -12.03
CA ASN A 56 -1.74 -1.72 -12.73
C ASN A 56 -0.91 -0.54 -13.26
N GLY A 57 0.33 -0.38 -12.82
CA GLY A 57 1.19 0.73 -13.21
C GLY A 57 1.86 0.56 -14.57
N THR A 58 2.25 1.68 -15.16
CA THR A 58 3.13 1.69 -16.33
C THR A 58 4.55 1.23 -15.94
N PRO A 59 5.39 0.81 -16.91
CA PRO A 59 6.78 0.48 -16.63
C PRO A 59 7.54 1.62 -15.90
N GLU A 60 7.27 2.86 -16.26
CA GLU A 60 7.88 4.03 -15.64
C GLU A 60 7.44 4.18 -14.18
N GLN A 61 6.15 4.02 -13.90
CA GLN A 61 5.62 4.03 -12.53
C GLN A 61 6.20 2.89 -11.69
N MET A 62 6.34 1.70 -12.26
CA MET A 62 6.94 0.54 -11.57
C MET A 62 8.40 0.81 -11.20
N ILE A 63 9.20 1.34 -12.13
CA ILE A 63 10.62 1.67 -11.91
C ILE A 63 10.76 2.77 -10.85
N GLU A 64 9.90 3.79 -10.88
CA GLU A 64 9.95 4.92 -9.95
C GLU A 64 9.49 4.53 -8.54
N TRP A 65 8.40 3.78 -8.39
CA TRP A 65 7.69 3.66 -7.12
C TRP A 65 7.85 2.32 -6.39
N VAL A 66 8.02 1.21 -7.10
CA VAL A 66 8.14 -0.10 -6.43
C VAL A 66 9.38 -0.15 -5.52
N PRO A 67 10.57 0.35 -5.93
CA PRO A 67 11.72 0.40 -5.03
C PRO A 67 11.48 1.28 -3.79
N GLN A 68 10.66 2.31 -3.90
CA GLN A 68 10.33 3.19 -2.77
C GLN A 68 9.38 2.56 -1.73
N CYS A 69 8.77 1.42 -2.04
CA CYS A 69 8.02 0.63 -1.06
C CYS A 69 8.94 -0.14 -0.10
N TYR A 70 10.23 -0.28 -0.40
CA TYR A 70 11.19 -1.05 0.39
C TYR A 70 12.40 -0.24 0.83
N GLY A 71 12.90 0.66 -0.03
CA GLY A 71 14.15 1.38 0.17
C GLY A 71 15.37 0.48 0.01
N THR A 72 16.40 0.77 0.79
CA THR A 72 17.68 0.03 0.84
C THR A 72 17.95 -0.42 2.28
N PRO A 73 18.92 -1.32 2.53
CA PRO A 73 19.31 -1.68 3.90
C PRO A 73 19.70 -0.49 4.78
N ASP A 74 20.28 0.56 4.17
CA ASP A 74 20.71 1.79 4.89
C ASP A 74 19.58 2.83 5.03
N ASP A 75 18.54 2.75 4.17
CA ASP A 75 17.38 3.66 4.16
C ASP A 75 16.11 2.85 3.90
N VAL A 76 15.67 2.11 4.92
CA VAL A 76 14.48 1.25 4.86
C VAL A 76 13.23 2.12 4.70
N LYS A 77 12.43 1.82 3.69
CA LYS A 77 11.15 2.48 3.40
C LYS A 77 9.99 1.51 3.54
N LEU A 78 8.79 2.04 3.64
CA LEU A 78 7.57 1.26 3.80
C LEU A 78 6.56 1.63 2.71
N GLY A 79 5.82 0.62 2.26
CA GLY A 79 4.65 0.78 1.42
C GLY A 79 3.36 0.44 2.18
N ALA A 80 2.26 1.10 1.83
CA ALA A 80 0.93 0.83 2.36
C ALA A 80 -0.09 0.69 1.23
N PHE A 81 -0.94 -0.34 1.28
CA PHE A 81 -2.06 -0.52 0.36
C PHE A 81 -3.37 -0.19 1.06
N CYS A 82 -4.05 0.86 0.60
CA CYS A 82 -5.17 1.48 1.29
C CYS A 82 -6.48 1.26 0.51
N VAL A 83 -7.14 0.12 0.73
CA VAL A 83 -8.43 -0.18 0.10
C VAL A 83 -9.58 -0.12 1.11
N SER A 84 -9.46 -0.83 2.25
CA SER A 84 -10.54 -0.96 3.23
C SER A 84 -10.92 0.37 3.88
N GLU A 85 -12.21 0.50 4.20
CA GLU A 85 -12.80 1.64 4.90
C GLU A 85 -13.65 1.16 6.09
N PRO A 86 -14.04 2.02 7.04
CA PRO A 86 -14.87 1.62 8.16
C PRO A 86 -16.14 0.86 7.75
N ASP A 87 -16.75 1.25 6.63
CA ASP A 87 -18.00 0.66 6.11
C ASP A 87 -17.79 -0.24 4.87
N ALA A 88 -16.55 -0.47 4.43
CA ALA A 88 -16.22 -1.25 3.24
C ALA A 88 -15.00 -2.13 3.47
N GLY A 89 -15.24 -3.36 3.96
CA GLY A 89 -14.23 -4.39 4.13
C GLY A 89 -14.31 -5.44 3.02
N SER A 90 -15.11 -6.51 3.22
CA SER A 90 -15.31 -7.52 2.17
C SER A 90 -16.06 -6.97 0.95
N ASP A 91 -16.97 -6.00 1.14
CA ASP A 91 -17.62 -5.29 0.06
C ASP A 91 -16.88 -3.99 -0.29
N VAL A 92 -15.73 -4.12 -0.91
CA VAL A 92 -14.94 -2.99 -1.41
C VAL A 92 -15.57 -2.29 -2.62
N SER A 93 -16.73 -2.75 -3.12
CA SER A 93 -17.47 -2.05 -4.18
C SER A 93 -18.14 -0.75 -3.69
N ASN A 94 -18.31 -0.59 -2.37
CA ASN A 94 -18.99 0.53 -1.72
C ASN A 94 -18.03 1.54 -1.07
N LEU A 95 -16.88 1.80 -1.68
CA LEU A 95 -15.93 2.79 -1.17
C LEU A 95 -16.55 4.20 -1.14
N ARG A 96 -16.32 4.91 -0.03
CA ARG A 96 -16.72 6.31 0.16
C ARG A 96 -15.61 7.31 -0.11
N THR A 97 -14.34 6.87 -0.05
CA THR A 97 -13.20 7.69 -0.47
C THR A 97 -13.38 8.09 -1.93
N ARG A 98 -13.28 9.38 -2.21
CA ARG A 98 -13.48 9.97 -3.53
C ARG A 98 -12.17 10.48 -4.09
N ALA A 99 -12.03 10.38 -5.42
CA ALA A 99 -11.01 11.06 -6.17
C ALA A 99 -11.70 11.88 -7.28
N VAL A 100 -11.44 13.17 -7.32
CA VAL A 100 -11.98 14.11 -8.32
C VAL A 100 -10.83 14.69 -9.12
N TYR A 101 -10.93 14.64 -10.44
CA TYR A 101 -9.90 15.20 -11.31
C TYR A 101 -10.06 16.72 -11.44
N ASP A 102 -8.99 17.44 -11.18
CA ASP A 102 -8.84 18.89 -11.36
C ASP A 102 -8.11 19.13 -12.70
N GLU A 103 -8.89 19.30 -13.76
CA GLU A 103 -8.36 19.50 -15.13
C GLU A 103 -7.46 20.73 -15.26
N ALA A 104 -7.71 21.76 -14.48
CA ALA A 104 -6.95 23.01 -14.56
C ALA A 104 -5.50 22.85 -14.08
N ASN A 105 -5.28 21.92 -13.16
CA ASN A 105 -3.97 21.68 -12.54
C ASN A 105 -3.35 20.32 -12.93
N ASP A 106 -4.04 19.48 -13.70
CA ASP A 106 -3.66 18.10 -13.98
C ASP A 106 -3.39 17.31 -12.70
N GLU A 107 -4.32 17.39 -11.74
CA GLU A 107 -4.22 16.75 -10.43
C GLU A 107 -5.48 15.95 -10.08
N TRP A 108 -5.31 14.92 -9.28
CA TRP A 108 -6.40 14.26 -8.57
C TRP A 108 -6.47 14.75 -7.14
N VAL A 109 -7.68 15.04 -6.67
CA VAL A 109 -7.97 15.45 -5.29
C VAL A 109 -8.69 14.32 -4.58
N LEU A 110 -8.05 13.74 -3.56
CA LEU A 110 -8.59 12.61 -2.81
C LEU A 110 -9.06 13.04 -1.44
N ASN A 111 -10.27 12.57 -1.07
CA ASN A 111 -10.88 12.79 0.23
C ASN A 111 -11.51 11.50 0.77
N GLY A 112 -11.29 11.19 2.05
CA GLY A 112 -11.88 10.03 2.71
C GLY A 112 -11.03 9.47 3.85
N THR A 113 -11.46 8.31 4.38
CA THR A 113 -10.75 7.63 5.46
C THR A 113 -10.63 6.15 5.14
N LYS A 114 -9.40 5.64 5.23
CA LYS A 114 -9.09 4.22 5.11
C LYS A 114 -8.86 3.62 6.48
N ALA A 115 -9.26 2.35 6.66
CA ALA A 115 -9.22 1.67 7.95
C ALA A 115 -8.42 0.36 7.85
N TRP A 116 -7.81 -0.01 8.97
CA TRP A 116 -7.02 -1.25 9.14
C TRP A 116 -5.85 -1.38 8.17
N ILE A 117 -5.23 -0.27 7.84
CA ILE A 117 -4.14 -0.23 6.87
C ILE A 117 -2.81 -0.60 7.53
N THR A 118 -2.18 -1.66 7.03
CA THR A 118 -0.80 -2.00 7.37
C THR A 118 0.13 -0.88 6.91
N ASN A 119 1.00 -0.41 7.80
CA ASN A 119 1.87 0.76 7.60
C ASN A 119 1.12 2.08 7.35
N GLY A 120 -0.20 2.13 7.61
CA GLY A 120 -1.03 3.30 7.36
C GLY A 120 -0.51 4.54 8.09
N GLY A 121 -0.35 5.63 7.35
CA GLY A 121 0.12 6.92 7.86
C GLY A 121 1.62 7.03 8.14
N ILE A 122 2.36 5.90 8.20
CA ILE A 122 3.82 5.89 8.40
C ILE A 122 4.59 5.47 7.15
N ALA A 123 3.90 4.90 6.14
CA ALA A 123 4.54 4.48 4.90
C ALA A 123 5.09 5.66 4.10
N ASN A 124 6.16 5.41 3.34
CA ASN A 124 6.71 6.35 2.39
C ASN A 124 5.80 6.47 1.16
N VAL A 125 5.29 5.36 0.67
CA VAL A 125 4.37 5.30 -0.47
C VAL A 125 3.05 4.69 -0.02
N HIS A 126 1.93 5.37 -0.29
CA HIS A 126 0.60 4.82 -0.10
C HIS A 126 -0.05 4.59 -1.47
N VAL A 127 -0.59 3.40 -1.70
CA VAL A 127 -1.44 3.10 -2.85
C VAL A 127 -2.88 3.14 -2.36
N VAL A 128 -3.64 4.14 -2.80
CA VAL A 128 -5.01 4.41 -2.33
C VAL A 128 -6.02 4.07 -3.43
N VAL A 129 -6.97 3.21 -3.12
CA VAL A 129 -8.12 2.94 -4.00
C VAL A 129 -9.24 3.90 -3.66
N ALA A 130 -9.76 4.64 -4.64
CA ALA A 130 -10.83 5.61 -4.46
C ALA A 130 -11.87 5.52 -5.57
N ALA A 131 -13.10 5.95 -5.29
CA ALA A 131 -14.15 6.04 -6.29
C ALA A 131 -13.99 7.31 -7.11
N VAL A 132 -13.84 7.16 -8.41
CA VAL A 132 -13.82 8.23 -9.42
C VAL A 132 -15.20 8.45 -10.03
N ASP A 133 -15.98 7.36 -10.14
CA ASP A 133 -17.40 7.39 -10.52
C ASP A 133 -18.20 6.47 -9.60
N PRO A 134 -18.89 7.02 -8.60
CA PRO A 134 -19.66 6.23 -7.64
C PRO A 134 -20.81 5.42 -8.23
N GLU A 135 -21.40 5.89 -9.32
CA GLU A 135 -22.54 5.22 -9.96
C GLU A 135 -22.14 3.85 -10.53
N LEU A 136 -20.88 3.72 -10.94
CA LEU A 136 -20.33 2.49 -11.46
C LEU A 136 -19.85 1.52 -10.37
N LYS A 137 -19.95 1.89 -9.08
CA LYS A 137 -19.48 1.08 -7.93
C LYS A 137 -18.05 0.58 -8.12
N GLY A 138 -17.80 -0.73 -7.97
CA GLY A 138 -16.47 -1.31 -8.13
C GLY A 138 -15.80 -1.05 -9.50
N ARG A 139 -16.58 -0.82 -10.57
CA ARG A 139 -16.04 -0.45 -11.88
C ARG A 139 -15.67 1.03 -12.00
N GLY A 140 -16.15 1.84 -11.09
CA GLY A 140 -15.86 3.27 -11.01
C GLY A 140 -14.77 3.61 -9.99
N GLN A 141 -13.89 2.66 -9.69
CA GLN A 141 -12.76 2.83 -8.77
C GLN A 141 -11.45 2.88 -9.52
N ALA A 142 -10.50 3.61 -8.99
CA ALA A 142 -9.13 3.67 -9.48
C ALA A 142 -8.14 3.66 -8.31
N SER A 143 -6.90 3.28 -8.60
CA SER A 143 -5.80 3.28 -7.65
C SER A 143 -4.88 4.47 -7.90
N PHE A 144 -4.41 5.08 -6.83
CA PHE A 144 -3.57 6.28 -6.86
C PHE A 144 -2.31 6.07 -6.04
N ILE A 145 -1.16 6.41 -6.59
CA ILE A 145 0.08 6.52 -5.84
C ILE A 145 0.07 7.85 -5.11
N ILE A 146 0.23 7.81 -3.78
CA ILE A 146 0.44 9.01 -2.97
C ILE A 146 1.92 9.05 -2.59
N PRO A 147 2.69 10.00 -3.16
CA PRO A 147 4.11 10.18 -2.91
C PRO A 147 4.43 10.53 -1.44
N PRO A 148 5.68 10.30 -0.99
CA PRO A 148 6.12 10.72 0.33
C PRO A 148 5.93 12.21 0.56
N GLY A 149 5.46 12.59 1.74
CA GLY A 149 5.31 14.00 2.13
C GLY A 149 4.15 14.75 1.46
N THR A 150 3.25 14.04 0.76
CA THR A 150 2.04 14.64 0.19
C THR A 150 1.18 15.23 1.31
N LYS A 151 0.82 16.52 1.16
CA LYS A 151 -0.03 17.23 2.14
C LYS A 151 -1.44 16.65 2.14
N GLY A 152 -2.09 16.70 3.32
CA GLY A 152 -3.45 16.23 3.49
C GLY A 152 -3.56 14.74 3.84
N LEU A 153 -2.49 13.92 3.67
CA LEU A 153 -2.45 12.56 4.18
C LEU A 153 -1.93 12.56 5.61
N SER A 154 -2.69 11.95 6.51
CA SER A 154 -2.31 11.79 7.92
C SER A 154 -2.70 10.43 8.46
N GLN A 155 -2.04 10.03 9.57
CA GLN A 155 -2.44 8.88 10.33
C GLN A 155 -3.62 9.24 11.24
N GLY A 156 -4.70 8.47 11.14
CA GLY A 156 -5.79 8.52 12.11
C GLY A 156 -5.54 7.60 13.31
N GLN A 157 -6.55 6.85 13.73
CA GLN A 157 -6.44 5.94 14.87
C GLN A 157 -5.46 4.80 14.59
N LYS A 158 -4.45 4.64 15.46
CA LYS A 158 -3.63 3.43 15.50
C LYS A 158 -4.35 2.35 16.32
N TYR A 159 -4.48 1.17 15.75
CA TYR A 159 -5.22 0.08 16.38
C TYR A 159 -4.37 -0.69 17.40
N LEU A 160 -4.96 -0.95 18.57
CA LEU A 160 -4.43 -1.88 19.57
C LEU A 160 -4.98 -3.27 19.26
N LYS A 161 -4.15 -4.12 18.67
CA LYS A 161 -4.57 -5.45 18.21
C LYS A 161 -4.34 -6.53 19.26
N HIS A 162 -5.17 -7.57 19.23
CA HIS A 162 -5.02 -8.76 20.09
C HIS A 162 -3.87 -9.66 19.63
N GLY A 163 -3.61 -9.73 18.33
CA GLY A 163 -2.48 -10.47 17.74
C GLY A 163 -1.79 -9.63 16.67
N ILE A 164 -0.69 -10.15 16.11
CA ILE A 164 0.11 -9.49 15.04
C ILE A 164 0.52 -8.06 15.45
N ARG A 165 0.88 -7.87 16.71
CA ARG A 165 1.07 -6.55 17.34
C ARG A 165 2.32 -5.82 16.87
N ALA A 166 3.33 -6.54 16.37
CA ALA A 166 4.55 -5.96 15.82
C ALA A 166 4.30 -5.26 14.46
N SER A 167 3.24 -5.67 13.73
CA SER A 167 2.84 -4.99 12.50
C SER A 167 2.03 -3.74 12.81
N HIS A 168 2.49 -2.56 12.33
CA HIS A 168 1.74 -1.31 12.46
C HIS A 168 0.44 -1.38 11.65
N THR A 169 -0.66 -0.97 12.26
CA THR A 169 -1.98 -0.93 11.61
C THR A 169 -2.73 0.30 12.08
N ALA A 170 -3.14 1.17 11.15
CA ALA A 170 -3.83 2.41 11.48
C ALA A 170 -4.84 2.83 10.42
N GLU A 171 -5.63 3.84 10.73
CA GLU A 171 -6.40 4.60 9.74
C GLU A 171 -5.47 5.51 8.93
N VAL A 172 -5.87 5.77 7.69
CA VAL A 172 -5.27 6.79 6.84
C VAL A 172 -6.35 7.79 6.49
N VAL A 173 -6.16 9.03 6.90
CA VAL A 173 -7.09 10.14 6.64
C VAL A 173 -6.57 10.95 5.46
N LEU A 174 -7.46 11.23 4.52
CA LEU A 174 -7.19 11.98 3.29
C LEU A 174 -8.07 13.24 3.30
N GLU A 175 -7.44 14.41 3.40
CA GLU A 175 -8.10 15.72 3.41
C GLU A 175 -7.49 16.59 2.32
N ASP A 176 -8.21 16.72 1.20
CA ASP A 176 -7.75 17.42 0.00
C ASP A 176 -6.34 17.01 -0.46
N VAL A 177 -6.08 15.71 -0.42
CA VAL A 177 -4.82 15.13 -0.88
C VAL A 177 -4.72 15.30 -2.39
N ARG A 178 -3.74 16.10 -2.84
CA ARG A 178 -3.51 16.38 -4.26
C ARG A 178 -2.32 15.60 -4.77
N VAL A 179 -2.52 14.88 -5.87
CA VAL A 179 -1.48 14.15 -6.57
C VAL A 179 -1.55 14.44 -8.07
N PRO A 180 -0.40 14.54 -8.75
CA PRO A 180 -0.35 14.73 -10.21
C PRO A 180 -1.12 13.65 -10.97
N GLY A 181 -1.65 13.98 -12.15
CA GLY A 181 -2.38 13.04 -13.01
C GLY A 181 -1.60 11.75 -13.27
N ARG A 182 -0.26 11.83 -13.38
CA ARG A 182 0.64 10.69 -13.54
C ARG A 182 0.69 9.70 -12.36
N CYS A 183 0.06 10.02 -11.23
CA CYS A 183 -0.05 9.12 -10.07
C CYS A 183 -1.26 8.19 -10.14
N LEU A 184 -2.10 8.31 -11.14
CA LEU A 184 -3.16 7.33 -11.45
C LEU A 184 -2.53 6.04 -12.00
N LEU A 185 -2.90 4.88 -11.42
CA LEU A 185 -2.48 3.54 -11.82
C LEU A 185 -3.47 2.93 -12.81
#